data_19f40fdce0cc981a4b8f7d61d13cce5e
#
_entry.id   19f40fdce0cc981a4b8f7d61d13cce5e
#
_cell.length_a   1.000
_cell.length_b   1.000
_cell.length_c   1.000
_cell.angle_alpha   90.00
_cell.angle_beta   90.00
_cell.angle_gamma   90.00
#
_symmetry.space_group_name_H-M   'P 1'
#
loop_
_entity.id
_entity.type
_entity.pdbx_description
1 polymer ?
#
loop_
_entity_poly.entity_id
_entity_poly.type
_entity_poly.pdbx_seq_one_letter_code
_entity_poly.pdbx_strand_id
1 'polypeptide(L)'
;ALSPMYLINNLMKSTSSNVEVIENNVTKTEIWDCLNCGACVNECPVGIEHISPIIDMRRHLVMEKSDMPETAESTLLSLEQRGHPWRGTTFTRSDWHQNLDVKTITENPNAEYLLWIGCTGALVERNQSVSKSIINILNSAKLDYAILSNEETCTGDPAKRIGNEYLFQILANQSFFVYKTYIY
;
A
#
# COMPACT_ATOMS: atom_id res chain seq x y z
N ALA A 1 -9.49 13.11 -17.61
CA ALA A 1 -8.94 13.34 -16.25
C ALA A 1 -10.06 13.33 -15.23
N LEU A 2 -9.86 12.67 -14.11
CA LEU A 2 -10.84 12.58 -13.03
C LEU A 2 -11.14 13.98 -12.45
N SER A 3 -12.43 14.33 -12.37
CA SER A 3 -12.90 15.52 -11.65
C SER A 3 -13.61 15.10 -10.37
N PRO A 4 -13.02 15.36 -9.19
CA PRO A 4 -13.63 14.98 -7.91
C PRO A 4 -15.01 15.58 -7.69
N MET A 5 -15.21 16.82 -8.09
CA MET A 5 -16.51 17.51 -8.00
C MET A 5 -17.57 16.84 -8.89
N TYR A 6 -17.20 16.44 -10.10
CA TYR A 6 -18.10 15.77 -11.02
C TYR A 6 -18.50 14.38 -10.51
N LEU A 7 -17.53 13.63 -9.97
CA LEU A 7 -17.76 12.34 -9.33
C LEU A 7 -18.83 12.44 -8.22
N ILE A 8 -18.64 13.36 -7.27
CA ILE A 8 -19.59 13.54 -6.16
C ILE A 8 -20.98 13.97 -6.64
N ASN A 9 -21.05 14.89 -7.61
CA ASN A 9 -22.34 15.29 -8.20
C ASN A 9 -23.06 14.11 -8.87
N ASN A 10 -22.34 13.23 -9.55
CA ASN A 10 -22.90 12.03 -10.17
C ASN A 10 -23.37 11.02 -9.12
N LEU A 11 -22.62 10.82 -8.05
CA LEU A 11 -23.02 9.97 -6.92
C LEU A 11 -24.28 10.52 -6.24
N MET A 12 -24.40 11.83 -6.03
CA MET A 12 -25.59 12.44 -5.48
C MET A 12 -26.83 12.24 -6.35
N LYS A 13 -26.69 12.30 -7.68
CA LYS A 13 -27.81 12.02 -8.60
C LYS A 13 -28.25 10.57 -8.53
N SER A 14 -27.34 9.63 -8.32
CA SER A 14 -27.65 8.20 -8.23
C SER A 14 -28.45 7.83 -6.99
N THR A 15 -28.29 8.55 -5.88
CA THR A 15 -29.07 8.29 -4.64
C THR A 15 -30.57 8.51 -4.81
N SER A 16 -30.96 9.29 -5.81
CA SER A 16 -32.37 9.58 -6.14
C SER A 16 -32.98 8.58 -7.14
N SER A 17 -32.19 7.68 -7.68
CA SER A 17 -32.60 6.69 -8.68
C SER A 17 -32.18 5.30 -8.23
N ASN A 18 -33.05 4.33 -8.33
CA ASN A 18 -32.76 2.92 -7.98
C ASN A 18 -31.96 2.23 -9.12
N VAL A 19 -30.88 2.88 -9.59
CA VAL A 19 -30.05 2.46 -10.73
C VAL A 19 -28.64 2.14 -10.26
N GLU A 20 -28.02 1.13 -10.84
CA GLU A 20 -26.61 0.80 -10.59
C GLU A 20 -25.71 2.02 -10.87
N VAL A 21 -24.87 2.39 -9.91
CA VAL A 21 -24.07 3.63 -9.93
C VAL A 21 -22.97 3.55 -10.98
N ILE A 22 -22.27 2.42 -11.02
CA ILE A 22 -21.15 2.19 -11.93
C ILE A 22 -21.72 2.00 -13.34
N GLU A 23 -21.10 2.60 -14.32
CA GLU A 23 -21.46 2.71 -15.73
C GLU A 23 -22.66 3.65 -16.04
N ASN A 24 -23.60 3.83 -15.13
CA ASN A 24 -24.70 4.77 -15.38
C ASN A 24 -24.35 6.22 -14.94
N ASN A 25 -23.65 6.36 -13.83
CA ASN A 25 -23.32 7.65 -13.23
C ASN A 25 -21.81 7.90 -13.13
N VAL A 26 -21.04 6.84 -12.89
CA VAL A 26 -19.58 6.88 -12.76
C VAL A 26 -18.98 5.79 -13.65
N THR A 27 -18.06 6.16 -14.53
CA THR A 27 -17.40 5.21 -15.42
C THR A 27 -16.29 4.45 -14.72
N LYS A 28 -15.97 3.23 -15.16
CA LYS A 28 -14.81 2.46 -14.66
C LYS A 28 -13.50 3.24 -14.82
N THR A 29 -13.35 3.96 -15.94
CA THR A 29 -12.16 4.80 -16.17
C THR A 29 -11.99 5.84 -15.07
N GLU A 30 -13.05 6.56 -14.68
CA GLU A 30 -12.99 7.52 -13.59
C GLU A 30 -12.60 6.88 -12.25
N ILE A 31 -13.12 5.67 -11.98
CA ILE A 31 -12.78 4.93 -10.76
C ILE A 31 -11.29 4.56 -10.74
N TRP A 32 -10.75 4.09 -11.88
CA TRP A 32 -9.37 3.63 -11.96
C TRP A 32 -8.34 4.75 -12.18
N ASP A 33 -8.74 5.91 -12.68
CA ASP A 33 -7.86 7.09 -12.81
C ASP A 33 -7.47 7.71 -11.45
N CYS A 34 -8.18 7.39 -10.38
CA CYS A 34 -7.88 7.91 -9.05
C CYS A 34 -6.61 7.27 -8.47
N LEU A 35 -5.63 8.09 -8.10
CA LEU A 35 -4.39 7.66 -7.45
C LEU A 35 -4.50 7.50 -5.93
N ASN A 36 -5.67 7.79 -5.34
CA ASN A 36 -5.89 7.82 -3.89
C ASN A 36 -4.88 8.71 -3.14
N CYS A 37 -4.44 9.80 -3.77
CA CYS A 37 -3.42 10.69 -3.21
C CYS A 37 -3.94 11.67 -2.14
N GLY A 38 -5.25 11.82 -1.98
CA GLY A 38 -5.86 12.70 -0.97
C GLY A 38 -5.88 14.20 -1.32
N ALA A 39 -5.27 14.63 -2.42
CA ALA A 39 -5.21 16.05 -2.78
C ALA A 39 -6.60 16.69 -2.88
N CYS A 40 -7.58 15.99 -3.47
CA CYS A 40 -8.97 16.49 -3.58
C CYS A 40 -9.65 16.65 -2.22
N VAL A 41 -9.31 15.81 -1.23
CA VAL A 41 -9.85 15.91 0.14
C VAL A 41 -9.23 17.12 0.85
N ASN A 42 -7.91 17.28 0.72
CA ASN A 42 -7.16 18.38 1.34
C ASN A 42 -7.61 19.77 0.81
N GLU A 43 -7.86 19.85 -0.49
CA GLU A 43 -8.27 21.11 -1.14
C GLU A 43 -9.80 21.37 -1.05
N CYS A 44 -10.58 20.43 -0.52
CA CYS A 44 -12.03 20.59 -0.44
C CYS A 44 -12.42 21.56 0.70
N PRO A 45 -13.02 22.75 0.40
CA PRO A 45 -13.35 23.74 1.43
C PRO A 45 -14.44 23.28 2.39
N VAL A 46 -15.19 22.24 2.04
CA VAL A 46 -16.28 21.66 2.85
C VAL A 46 -15.96 20.25 3.37
N GLY A 47 -14.71 19.78 3.21
CA GLY A 47 -14.23 18.55 3.81
C GLY A 47 -14.84 17.25 3.24
N ILE A 48 -15.23 17.23 1.95
CA ILE A 48 -15.78 16.03 1.32
C ILE A 48 -14.67 14.98 1.12
N GLU A 49 -14.89 13.77 1.62
CA GLU A 49 -14.00 12.64 1.41
C GLU A 49 -14.31 11.91 0.09
N HIS A 50 -13.52 12.20 -0.95
CA HIS A 50 -13.71 11.62 -2.27
C HIS A 50 -13.14 10.20 -2.41
N ILE A 51 -12.18 9.82 -1.57
CA ILE A 51 -11.43 8.56 -1.70
C ILE A 51 -12.26 7.36 -1.28
N SER A 52 -12.98 7.45 -0.16
CA SER A 52 -13.75 6.33 0.37
C SER A 52 -14.76 5.76 -0.62
N PRO A 53 -15.61 6.57 -1.28
CA PRO A 53 -16.52 6.07 -2.31
C PRO A 53 -15.80 5.39 -3.49
N ILE A 54 -14.62 5.89 -3.89
CA ILE A 54 -13.85 5.29 -4.98
C ILE A 54 -13.32 3.91 -4.58
N ILE A 55 -12.81 3.78 -3.35
CA ILE A 55 -12.34 2.47 -2.85
C ILE A 55 -13.53 1.50 -2.74
N ASP A 56 -14.69 1.93 -2.30
CA ASP A 56 -15.89 1.09 -2.21
C ASP A 56 -16.34 0.61 -3.60
N MET A 57 -16.35 1.48 -4.60
CA MET A 57 -16.63 1.08 -5.98
C MET A 57 -15.59 0.10 -6.54
N ARG A 58 -14.29 0.30 -6.24
CA ARG A 58 -13.24 -0.67 -6.60
C ARG A 58 -13.45 -2.01 -5.90
N ARG A 59 -13.82 -1.99 -4.62
CA ARG A 59 -14.12 -3.21 -3.85
C ARG A 59 -15.24 -4.01 -4.51
N HIS A 60 -16.33 -3.36 -4.90
CA HIS A 60 -17.41 -4.00 -5.64
C HIS A 60 -16.92 -4.59 -6.98
N LEU A 61 -16.18 -3.81 -7.77
CA LEU A 61 -15.66 -4.29 -9.05
C LEU A 61 -14.71 -5.49 -8.88
N VAL A 62 -13.77 -5.41 -7.94
CA VAL A 62 -12.74 -6.45 -7.74
C VAL A 62 -13.31 -7.70 -7.08
N MET A 63 -14.08 -7.54 -6.00
CA MET A 63 -14.48 -8.68 -5.18
C MET A 63 -15.79 -9.35 -5.61
N GLU A 64 -16.69 -8.59 -6.26
CA GLU A 64 -17.98 -9.14 -6.67
C GLU A 64 -18.06 -9.37 -8.18
N LYS A 65 -17.45 -8.49 -8.99
CA LYS A 65 -17.51 -8.57 -10.44
C LYS A 65 -16.27 -9.19 -11.10
N SER A 66 -15.16 -9.31 -10.35
CA SER A 66 -13.84 -9.72 -10.91
C SER A 66 -13.42 -8.86 -12.10
N ASP A 67 -13.74 -7.57 -12.05
CA ASP A 67 -13.58 -6.61 -13.14
C ASP A 67 -12.57 -5.53 -12.72
N MET A 68 -11.35 -5.64 -13.22
CA MET A 68 -10.26 -4.74 -12.90
C MET A 68 -9.25 -4.65 -14.06
N PRO A 69 -8.43 -3.59 -14.12
CA PRO A 69 -7.33 -3.52 -15.07
C PRO A 69 -6.32 -4.67 -14.88
N GLU A 70 -5.75 -5.18 -15.96
CA GLU A 70 -4.73 -6.25 -15.95
C GLU A 70 -3.56 -5.91 -15.02
N THR A 71 -3.15 -4.64 -14.95
CA THR A 71 -2.10 -4.18 -14.04
C THR A 71 -2.48 -4.33 -12.56
N ALA A 72 -3.74 -4.10 -12.22
CA ALA A 72 -4.26 -4.30 -10.86
C ALA A 72 -4.32 -5.78 -10.52
N GLU A 73 -4.88 -6.63 -11.39
CA GLU A 73 -4.93 -8.08 -11.24
C GLU A 73 -3.54 -8.66 -11.02
N SER A 74 -2.61 -8.29 -11.87
CA SER A 74 -1.22 -8.77 -11.79
C SER A 74 -0.50 -8.32 -10.52
N THR A 75 -0.85 -7.15 -9.99
CA THR A 75 -0.33 -6.65 -8.70
C THR A 75 -0.90 -7.47 -7.54
N LEU A 76 -2.20 -7.77 -7.55
CA LEU A 76 -2.84 -8.61 -6.54
C LEU A 76 -2.24 -10.02 -6.53
N LEU A 77 -2.04 -10.64 -7.69
CA LEU A 77 -1.38 -11.94 -7.79
C LEU A 77 0.05 -11.93 -7.22
N SER A 78 0.82 -10.87 -7.48
CA SER A 78 2.16 -10.72 -6.90
C SER A 78 2.12 -10.57 -5.38
N LEU A 79 1.17 -9.81 -4.86
CA LEU A 79 0.98 -9.64 -3.41
C LEU A 79 0.61 -10.97 -2.74
N GLU A 80 -0.28 -11.75 -3.35
CA GLU A 80 -0.73 -13.04 -2.83
C GLU A 80 0.39 -14.09 -2.84
N GLN A 81 1.13 -14.20 -3.96
CA GLN A 81 2.13 -15.25 -4.14
C GLN A 81 3.48 -14.92 -3.51
N ARG A 82 3.85 -13.64 -3.43
CA ARG A 82 5.19 -13.17 -3.10
C ARG A 82 5.25 -12.21 -1.91
N GLY A 83 4.11 -11.78 -1.38
CA GLY A 83 4.05 -10.81 -0.28
C GLY A 83 4.52 -9.39 -0.64
N HIS A 84 4.59 -9.05 -1.94
CA HIS A 84 4.96 -7.71 -2.40
C HIS A 84 4.42 -7.42 -3.82
N PRO A 85 4.20 -6.13 -4.20
CA PRO A 85 3.58 -5.77 -5.48
C PRO A 85 4.54 -5.82 -6.68
N TRP A 86 5.86 -5.99 -6.46
CA TRP A 86 6.87 -5.86 -7.51
C TRP A 86 7.03 -7.16 -8.30
N ARG A 87 6.50 -7.18 -9.52
CA ARG A 87 6.71 -8.27 -10.47
C ARG A 87 8.10 -8.19 -11.08
N GLY A 88 8.75 -9.32 -11.29
CA GLY A 88 10.03 -9.40 -12.00
C GLY A 88 11.26 -9.00 -11.18
N THR A 89 11.11 -8.57 -9.92
CA THR A 89 12.29 -8.41 -9.07
C THR A 89 12.88 -9.76 -8.72
N THR A 90 14.21 -9.84 -8.76
CA THR A 90 14.99 -11.00 -8.30
C THR A 90 15.58 -10.77 -6.91
N PHE A 91 15.48 -9.55 -6.39
CA PHE A 91 15.98 -9.20 -5.06
C PHE A 91 15.13 -9.83 -3.96
N THR A 92 15.82 -10.28 -2.91
CA THR A 92 15.23 -10.64 -1.62
C THR A 92 15.23 -9.45 -0.67
N ARG A 93 14.48 -9.55 0.43
CA ARG A 93 14.42 -8.47 1.41
C ARG A 93 15.73 -8.26 2.18
N SER A 94 16.63 -9.22 2.14
CA SER A 94 17.94 -9.15 2.81
C SER A 94 19.07 -8.66 1.90
N ASP A 95 18.92 -8.67 0.58
CA ASP A 95 20.04 -8.41 -0.34
C ASP A 95 20.60 -6.98 -0.19
N TRP A 96 19.72 -6.01 0.06
CA TRP A 96 20.12 -4.61 0.11
C TRP A 96 21.03 -4.24 1.28
N HIS A 97 21.01 -5.03 2.39
CA HIS A 97 21.74 -4.71 3.61
C HIS A 97 22.90 -5.66 3.92
N GLN A 98 23.20 -6.67 3.07
CA GLN A 98 24.21 -7.72 3.34
C GLN A 98 25.60 -7.21 3.74
N ASN A 99 25.98 -6.00 3.31
CA ASN A 99 27.31 -5.41 3.58
C ASN A 99 27.22 -4.15 4.44
N LEU A 100 26.15 -3.98 5.19
CA LEU A 100 25.93 -2.82 6.05
C LEU A 100 26.05 -3.22 7.53
N ASP A 101 26.55 -2.30 8.33
CA ASP A 101 26.54 -2.43 9.79
C ASP A 101 25.12 -2.11 10.29
N VAL A 102 24.23 -3.10 10.24
CA VAL A 102 22.85 -3.03 10.71
C VAL A 102 22.44 -4.37 11.30
N LYS A 103 21.78 -4.35 12.45
CA LYS A 103 21.30 -5.54 13.13
C LYS A 103 19.82 -5.78 12.78
N THR A 104 19.47 -7.04 12.64
CA THR A 104 18.07 -7.46 12.58
C THR A 104 17.45 -7.43 13.98
N ILE A 105 16.12 -7.43 14.05
CA ILE A 105 15.41 -7.46 15.34
C ILE A 105 15.70 -8.75 16.11
N THR A 106 16.02 -9.84 15.46
CA THR A 106 16.45 -11.09 16.09
C THR A 106 17.85 -10.98 16.74
N GLU A 107 18.74 -10.16 16.17
CA GLU A 107 20.08 -9.90 16.71
C GLU A 107 20.08 -8.79 17.78
N ASN A 108 19.14 -7.88 17.73
CA ASN A 108 18.95 -6.79 18.70
C ASN A 108 17.47 -6.64 19.07
N PRO A 109 16.94 -7.58 19.89
CA PRO A 109 15.50 -7.58 20.24
C PRO A 109 15.09 -6.43 21.18
N ASN A 110 16.05 -5.74 21.79
CA ASN A 110 15.81 -4.60 22.67
C ASN A 110 16.13 -3.25 22.03
N ALA A 111 16.23 -3.20 20.71
CA ALA A 111 16.48 -1.94 19.99
C ALA A 111 15.43 -0.87 20.35
N GLU A 112 15.90 0.35 20.57
CA GLU A 112 15.02 1.49 20.90
C GLU A 112 14.08 1.84 19.74
N TYR A 113 14.54 1.64 18.49
CA TYR A 113 13.77 1.94 17.26
C TYR A 113 13.71 0.74 16.34
N LEU A 114 12.54 0.52 15.75
CA LEU A 114 12.37 -0.41 14.62
C LEU A 114 12.29 0.38 13.32
N LEU A 115 13.25 0.19 12.41
CA LEU A 115 13.24 0.78 11.11
C LEU A 115 12.49 -0.13 10.12
N TRP A 116 11.33 0.33 9.67
CA TRP A 116 10.52 -0.31 8.63
C TRP A 116 10.96 0.18 7.25
N ILE A 117 11.49 -0.71 6.41
CA ILE A 117 12.03 -0.37 5.09
C ILE A 117 10.94 -0.35 4.01
N GLY A 118 10.01 -1.27 4.07
CA GLY A 118 8.97 -1.45 3.07
C GLY A 118 9.43 -2.18 1.81
N CYS A 119 8.45 -2.65 1.03
CA CYS A 119 8.73 -3.41 -0.19
C CYS A 119 9.56 -2.59 -1.20
N THR A 120 9.28 -1.31 -1.34
CA THR A 120 9.98 -0.44 -2.29
C THR A 120 11.44 -0.23 -1.90
N GLY A 121 11.70 0.03 -0.61
CA GLY A 121 13.06 0.24 -0.10
C GLY A 121 13.95 -0.99 -0.19
N ALA A 122 13.35 -2.19 -0.04
CA ALA A 122 14.09 -3.45 -0.06
C ALA A 122 14.24 -4.05 -1.46
N LEU A 123 13.25 -3.88 -2.36
CA LEU A 123 13.14 -4.68 -3.58
C LEU A 123 13.29 -3.86 -4.88
N VAL A 124 13.43 -2.54 -4.80
CA VAL A 124 13.66 -1.67 -5.97
C VAL A 124 15.06 -1.10 -5.90
N GLU A 125 15.91 -1.44 -6.87
CA GLU A 125 17.34 -1.11 -6.90
C GLU A 125 17.65 0.37 -6.58
N ARG A 126 16.95 1.30 -7.23
CA ARG A 126 17.11 2.74 -6.95
C ARG A 126 16.84 3.07 -5.47
N ASN A 127 15.80 2.48 -4.90
CA ASN A 127 15.37 2.79 -3.54
C ASN A 127 16.21 2.08 -2.49
N GLN A 128 16.87 0.97 -2.83
CA GLN A 128 17.90 0.36 -1.98
C GLN A 128 19.02 1.34 -1.66
N SER A 129 19.41 2.18 -2.62
CA SER A 129 20.42 3.25 -2.39
C SER A 129 19.95 4.26 -1.34
N VAL A 130 18.66 4.60 -1.34
CA VAL A 130 18.06 5.48 -0.31
C VAL A 130 18.07 4.78 1.04
N SER A 131 17.65 3.50 1.09
CA SER A 131 17.66 2.71 2.33
C SER A 131 19.06 2.61 2.93
N LYS A 132 20.09 2.37 2.10
CA LYS A 132 21.50 2.35 2.53
C LYS A 132 21.94 3.70 3.10
N SER A 133 21.53 4.79 2.47
CA SER A 133 21.85 6.16 2.95
C SER A 133 21.20 6.44 4.32
N ILE A 134 19.96 5.98 4.52
CA ILE A 134 19.28 6.07 5.82
C ILE A 134 20.06 5.33 6.90
N ILE A 135 20.50 4.09 6.64
CA ILE A 135 21.34 3.32 7.57
C ILE A 135 22.61 4.09 7.95
N ASN A 136 23.32 4.65 6.96
CA ASN A 136 24.53 5.42 7.23
C ASN A 136 24.27 6.65 8.10
N ILE A 137 23.14 7.33 7.92
CA ILE A 137 22.73 8.48 8.75
C ILE A 137 22.44 8.02 10.19
N LEU A 138 21.66 6.94 10.35
CA LEU A 138 21.31 6.39 11.67
C LEU A 138 22.57 5.94 12.43
N ASN A 139 23.50 5.26 11.77
CA ASN A 139 24.77 4.82 12.34
C ASN A 139 25.65 6.05 12.74
N SER A 140 25.69 7.07 11.91
CA SER A 140 26.43 8.32 12.22
C SER A 140 25.82 9.04 13.43
N ALA A 141 24.51 8.96 13.58
CA ALA A 141 23.79 9.50 14.75
C ALA A 141 23.90 8.60 16.01
N LYS A 142 24.49 7.42 15.87
CA LYS A 142 24.64 6.41 16.95
C LYS A 142 23.31 6.01 17.59
N LEU A 143 22.27 5.90 16.78
CA LEU A 143 20.97 5.45 17.24
C LEU A 143 20.96 3.92 17.43
N ASP A 144 20.27 3.46 18.49
CA ASP A 144 20.03 2.04 18.71
C ASP A 144 18.76 1.62 17.96
N TYR A 145 18.92 0.92 16.85
CA TYR A 145 17.82 0.49 15.99
C TYR A 145 18.04 -0.90 15.42
N ALA A 146 16.96 -1.52 14.97
CA ALA A 146 16.98 -2.79 14.27
C ALA A 146 16.06 -2.75 13.03
N ILE A 147 16.26 -3.69 12.11
CA ILE A 147 15.40 -3.91 10.95
C ILE A 147 14.74 -5.30 11.01
N LEU A 148 13.62 -5.47 10.32
CA LEU A 148 12.94 -6.78 10.21
C LEU A 148 13.58 -7.70 9.17
N SER A 149 14.22 -7.15 8.14
CA SER A 149 14.82 -7.93 7.06
C SER A 149 13.78 -8.87 6.39
N ASN A 150 14.02 -10.18 6.38
CA ASN A 150 13.13 -11.17 5.76
C ASN A 150 11.80 -11.38 6.51
N GLU A 151 11.68 -10.92 7.75
CA GLU A 151 10.41 -10.98 8.50
C GLU A 151 9.44 -9.88 8.10
N GLU A 152 9.92 -8.85 7.40
CA GLU A 152 9.08 -7.78 6.89
C GLU A 152 8.25 -8.25 5.71
N THR A 153 6.94 -8.00 5.75
CA THR A 153 6.00 -8.29 4.66
C THR A 153 5.37 -7.00 4.12
N CYS A 154 4.58 -7.10 3.06
CA CYS A 154 3.80 -5.96 2.59
C CYS A 154 2.71 -5.63 3.60
N THR A 155 2.49 -4.35 3.89
CA THR A 155 1.40 -3.87 4.76
C THR A 155 0.01 -4.11 4.20
N GLY A 156 -0.10 -4.46 2.90
CA GLY A 156 -1.37 -4.65 2.21
C GLY A 156 -1.99 -3.36 1.64
N ASP A 157 -1.37 -2.18 1.85
CA ASP A 157 -1.88 -0.91 1.32
C ASP A 157 -2.22 -0.95 -0.19
N PRO A 158 -1.40 -1.55 -1.08
CA PRO A 158 -1.77 -1.68 -2.49
C PRO A 158 -3.04 -2.50 -2.71
N ALA A 159 -3.23 -3.60 -1.96
CA ALA A 159 -4.44 -4.41 -2.06
C ALA A 159 -5.69 -3.63 -1.64
N LYS A 160 -5.61 -2.86 -0.54
CA LYS A 160 -6.69 -1.98 -0.08
C LYS A 160 -7.06 -0.93 -1.12
N ARG A 161 -6.07 -0.25 -1.70
CA ARG A 161 -6.28 0.80 -2.72
C ARG A 161 -6.87 0.26 -4.02
N ILE A 162 -6.53 -0.98 -4.38
CA ILE A 162 -7.12 -1.68 -5.52
C ILE A 162 -8.56 -2.13 -5.21
N GLY A 163 -8.92 -2.33 -3.95
CA GLY A 163 -10.24 -2.78 -3.51
C GLY A 163 -10.30 -4.25 -3.13
N ASN A 164 -9.17 -4.96 -3.04
CA ASN A 164 -9.14 -6.32 -2.50
C ASN A 164 -9.01 -6.29 -0.97
N GLU A 165 -10.14 -6.11 -0.30
CA GLU A 165 -10.21 -6.02 1.15
C GLU A 165 -9.74 -7.29 1.86
N TYR A 166 -10.06 -8.46 1.30
CA TYR A 166 -9.66 -9.74 1.88
C TYR A 166 -8.13 -9.90 1.92
N LEU A 167 -7.47 -9.68 0.78
CA LEU A 167 -6.01 -9.75 0.71
C LEU A 167 -5.34 -8.67 1.58
N PHE A 168 -5.92 -7.47 1.62
CA PHE A 168 -5.46 -6.42 2.54
C PHE A 168 -5.46 -6.88 3.99
N GLN A 169 -6.56 -7.47 4.46
CA GLN A 169 -6.67 -7.92 5.85
C GLN A 169 -5.68 -9.04 6.17
N ILE A 170 -5.44 -9.97 5.26
CA ILE A 170 -4.41 -11.01 5.44
C ILE A 170 -3.04 -10.38 5.64
N LEU A 171 -2.60 -9.51 4.72
CA LEU A 171 -1.29 -8.89 4.76
C LEU A 171 -1.12 -7.95 5.97
N ALA A 172 -2.15 -7.17 6.30
CA ALA A 172 -2.16 -6.30 7.47
C ALA A 172 -2.05 -7.10 8.77
N ASN A 173 -2.78 -8.21 8.90
CA ASN A 173 -2.69 -9.07 10.07
C ASN A 173 -1.32 -9.73 10.21
N GLN A 174 -0.69 -10.16 9.10
CA GLN A 174 0.69 -10.67 9.10
C GLN A 174 1.67 -9.61 9.60
N SER A 175 1.60 -8.39 9.08
CA SER A 175 2.45 -7.27 9.50
C SER A 175 2.21 -6.91 10.97
N PHE A 176 0.96 -6.91 11.41
CA PHE A 176 0.59 -6.64 12.81
C PHE A 176 1.10 -7.72 13.75
N PHE A 177 1.05 -8.99 13.35
CA PHE A 177 1.59 -10.10 14.15
C PHE A 177 3.10 -9.95 14.37
N VAL A 178 3.86 -9.66 13.31
CA VAL A 178 5.30 -9.40 13.41
C VAL A 178 5.57 -8.21 14.35
N TYR A 179 4.87 -7.11 14.16
CA TYR A 179 4.97 -5.93 15.02
C TYR A 179 4.71 -6.27 16.50
N LYS A 180 3.63 -7.00 16.78
CA LYS A 180 3.26 -7.40 18.15
C LYS A 180 4.29 -8.33 18.78
N THR A 181 4.96 -9.18 18.00
CA THR A 181 5.97 -10.12 18.51
C THR A 181 7.21 -9.41 19.05
N TYR A 182 7.58 -8.27 18.46
CA TYR A 182 8.83 -7.58 18.79
C TYR A 182 8.67 -6.28 19.57
N ILE A 183 7.48 -5.71 19.66
CA ILE A 183 7.29 -4.37 20.27
C ILE A 183 6.46 -4.45 21.57
N TYR A 184 5.76 -5.55 21.81
CA TYR A 184 4.99 -5.82 23.03
C TYR A 184 5.41 -7.14 23.66
#